data_1a166e6e90b754360c40341d3274060b
#
_entry.id   1a166e6e90b754360c40341d3274060b
#
_cell.length_a   1.000
_cell.length_b   1.000
_cell.length_c   1.000
_cell.angle_alpha   90.00
_cell.angle_beta   90.00
_cell.angle_gamma   90.00
#
_symmetry.space_group_name_H-M   'P 1'
#
loop_
_entity.id
_entity.type
_entity.pdbx_description
1 polymer ?
#
loop_
_entity_poly.entity_id
_entity_poly.type
_entity_poly.pdbx_seq_one_letter_code
_entity_poly.pdbx_strand_id
1 'polypeptide(L)'
;MAASSSSSSSSSSSINPQWKKYDVFISFRGADIRDGFLSHLYEALHRKQIFTFKDENLDRGEEISPALLKTIENSLLSLVIFSENYGFSPWCLDELAKILECQETTGQIVLPVFYKVDPSDVQDLTGRFGDALAQHKEKFKDCLEKVESWSRSLKGTANISGWDSRIIKPESKLIDEIVNDVRKKINHSFLSVYDNDGLFGIDSRVKEVESLLCLESEDVRRVGIWGMPGIGKTTIADKVFNKISNKFESQCFITNVGEELEKGTPVQLRHEILGKLLGGENLDVGTPCTLRHSTKRRLPNTKALIVLDDVYGYLHLKELVEGWNLCGPGSRIIVTSKDKQVLEIVGCKKYIYKVEKLNDCESLQLFSFHAFKQTQPTNGYMRQLSERVISYTQGVPLALKVLGCSLYGKGVKEWERHSEKKL
;
A
#
# COMPACT_ATOMS: atom_id res chain seq x y z
N MET A 1 48.22 -21.32 28.75
CA MET A 1 47.38 -20.10 28.65
C MET A 1 46.68 -20.17 27.31
N ALA A 2 45.42 -20.60 27.32
CA ALA A 2 44.59 -20.70 26.15
C ALA A 2 43.59 -19.55 26.18
N ALA A 3 43.63 -18.68 25.17
CA ALA A 3 42.70 -17.59 24.99
C ALA A 3 41.47 -18.09 24.24
N SER A 4 40.34 -18.13 24.92
CA SER A 4 39.04 -18.43 24.33
C SER A 4 38.48 -17.18 23.65
N SER A 5 38.38 -17.22 22.32
CA SER A 5 37.67 -16.22 21.51
C SER A 5 36.18 -16.56 21.52
N SER A 6 35.39 -15.75 22.19
CA SER A 6 33.93 -15.77 22.15
C SER A 6 33.44 -15.11 20.85
N SER A 7 32.94 -15.90 19.90
CA SER A 7 32.20 -15.44 18.75
C SER A 7 30.78 -15.10 19.16
N SER A 8 30.45 -13.81 19.19
CA SER A 8 29.09 -13.32 19.32
C SER A 8 28.32 -13.55 18.00
N SER A 9 27.47 -14.56 18.00
CA SER A 9 26.48 -14.77 16.95
C SER A 9 25.36 -13.75 17.11
N SER A 10 25.33 -12.75 16.24
CA SER A 10 24.17 -11.88 16.06
C SER A 10 23.03 -12.68 15.41
N SER A 11 22.07 -13.08 16.24
CA SER A 11 20.80 -13.63 15.80
C SER A 11 19.99 -12.51 15.14
N SER A 12 19.97 -12.48 13.81
CA SER A 12 18.97 -11.74 13.04
C SER A 12 17.61 -12.38 13.31
N SER A 13 16.81 -11.76 14.17
CA SER A 13 15.40 -12.09 14.36
C SER A 13 14.68 -11.85 13.04
N SER A 14 14.27 -12.91 12.37
CA SER A 14 13.33 -12.89 11.26
C SER A 14 12.01 -12.31 11.77
N ILE A 15 11.74 -11.04 11.45
CA ILE A 15 10.45 -10.40 11.70
C ILE A 15 9.45 -11.11 10.80
N ASN A 16 8.65 -11.99 11.38
CA ASN A 16 7.47 -12.53 10.73
C ASN A 16 6.53 -11.35 10.44
N PRO A 17 6.11 -11.08 9.20
CA PRO A 17 5.20 -9.99 8.92
C PRO A 17 3.84 -10.32 9.53
N GLN A 18 3.63 -9.85 10.75
CA GLN A 18 2.35 -9.97 11.43
C GLN A 18 1.40 -9.00 10.73
N TRP A 19 0.38 -9.51 10.04
CA TRP A 19 -0.64 -8.71 9.37
C TRP A 19 -1.26 -7.73 10.36
N LYS A 20 -0.99 -6.44 10.17
CA LYS A 20 -1.59 -5.38 10.98
C LYS A 20 -3.08 -5.32 10.68
N LYS A 21 -3.91 -5.20 11.71
CA LYS A 21 -5.36 -5.21 11.57
C LYS A 21 -5.91 -3.89 11.02
N TYR A 22 -5.22 -2.77 11.32
CA TYR A 22 -5.62 -1.43 10.91
C TYR A 22 -4.49 -0.73 10.18
N ASP A 23 -4.84 0.12 9.21
CA ASP A 23 -3.87 0.97 8.53
C ASP A 23 -3.47 2.14 9.43
N VAL A 24 -4.43 2.75 10.11
CA VAL A 24 -4.24 3.93 10.95
C VAL A 24 -4.94 3.78 12.29
N PHE A 25 -4.22 4.08 13.36
CA PHE A 25 -4.76 4.38 14.69
C PHE A 25 -4.78 5.89 14.88
N ILE A 26 -5.89 6.47 15.39
CA ILE A 26 -5.95 7.92 15.68
C ILE A 26 -6.03 8.11 17.19
N SER A 27 -4.99 8.75 17.75
CA SER A 27 -5.01 9.24 19.14
C SER A 27 -5.44 10.70 19.17
N PHE A 28 -6.49 10.99 19.92
CA PHE A 28 -7.08 12.32 20.01
C PHE A 28 -7.85 12.53 21.31
N ARG A 29 -8.10 13.78 21.68
CA ARG A 29 -9.01 14.10 22.76
C ARG A 29 -10.42 14.35 22.23
N GLY A 30 -11.36 13.46 22.55
CA GLY A 30 -12.72 13.49 22.01
C GLY A 30 -13.48 14.80 22.29
N ALA A 31 -13.36 15.33 23.52
CA ALA A 31 -14.04 16.56 23.91
C ALA A 31 -13.63 17.81 23.10
N ASP A 32 -12.45 17.80 22.49
CA ASP A 32 -11.91 18.94 21.76
C ASP A 32 -12.27 18.95 20.27
N ILE A 33 -12.30 17.76 19.61
CA ILE A 33 -12.29 17.70 18.15
C ILE A 33 -13.23 16.65 17.53
N ARG A 34 -13.95 15.84 18.34
CA ARG A 34 -14.74 14.68 17.85
C ARG A 34 -15.78 15.09 16.80
N ASP A 35 -16.57 16.13 17.08
CA ASP A 35 -17.69 16.55 16.25
C ASP A 35 -17.30 17.52 15.11
N GLY A 36 -16.03 17.86 15.00
CA GLY A 36 -15.50 18.77 13.99
C GLY A 36 -14.41 18.14 13.14
N PHE A 37 -13.19 18.58 13.36
CA PHE A 37 -12.00 18.18 12.57
C PHE A 37 -11.87 16.66 12.43
N LEU A 38 -12.03 15.91 13.52
CA LEU A 38 -11.88 14.46 13.49
C LEU A 38 -12.90 13.78 12.57
N SER A 39 -14.18 14.21 12.62
CA SER A 39 -15.22 13.60 11.79
C SER A 39 -14.94 13.79 10.31
N HIS A 40 -14.49 14.99 9.91
CA HIS A 40 -14.11 15.28 8.52
C HIS A 40 -12.86 14.51 8.08
N LEU A 41 -11.85 14.41 8.94
CA LEU A 41 -10.64 13.64 8.67
C LEU A 41 -10.94 12.15 8.54
N TYR A 42 -11.75 11.59 9.44
CA TYR A 42 -12.14 10.19 9.40
C TYR A 42 -12.89 9.84 8.11
N GLU A 43 -13.87 10.66 7.72
CA GLU A 43 -14.61 10.51 6.47
C GLU A 43 -13.67 10.61 5.23
N ALA A 44 -12.67 11.49 5.27
CA ALA A 44 -11.72 11.64 4.19
C ALA A 44 -10.79 10.41 4.06
N LEU A 45 -10.35 9.83 5.19
CA LEU A 45 -9.59 8.57 5.23
C LEU A 45 -10.44 7.40 4.72
N HIS A 46 -11.68 7.29 5.20
CA HIS A 46 -12.62 6.23 4.79
C HIS A 46 -12.92 6.28 3.28
N ARG A 47 -13.16 7.47 2.72
CA ARG A 47 -13.35 7.65 1.26
C ARG A 47 -12.14 7.19 0.42
N LYS A 48 -10.93 7.17 1.02
CA LYS A 48 -9.73 6.64 0.38
C LYS A 48 -9.45 5.17 0.72
N GLN A 49 -10.44 4.48 1.34
CA GLN A 49 -10.36 3.07 1.75
C GLN A 49 -9.19 2.78 2.72
N ILE A 50 -8.84 3.76 3.55
CA ILE A 50 -7.85 3.60 4.62
C ILE A 50 -8.57 3.06 5.85
N PHE A 51 -8.22 1.86 6.28
CA PHE A 51 -8.87 1.18 7.40
C PHE A 51 -8.41 1.76 8.73
N THR A 52 -9.21 2.68 9.25
CA THR A 52 -8.85 3.54 10.38
C THR A 52 -9.59 3.13 11.64
N PHE A 53 -8.85 2.92 12.73
CA PHE A 53 -9.42 2.79 14.06
C PHE A 53 -9.51 4.16 14.74
N LYS A 54 -10.70 4.51 15.18
CA LYS A 54 -10.95 5.63 16.12
C LYS A 54 -11.67 5.06 17.34
N ASP A 55 -11.27 5.48 18.51
CA ASP A 55 -11.96 5.05 19.73
C ASP A 55 -13.27 5.83 19.90
N GLU A 56 -14.41 5.13 19.79
CA GLU A 56 -15.74 5.70 19.96
C GLU A 56 -16.31 5.53 21.38
N ASN A 57 -15.80 4.57 22.17
CA ASN A 57 -16.47 4.05 23.35
C ASN A 57 -15.63 4.12 24.64
N LEU A 58 -14.85 5.18 24.83
CA LEU A 58 -14.20 5.35 26.14
C LEU A 58 -15.16 5.96 27.13
N ASP A 59 -15.72 5.13 28.03
CA ASP A 59 -16.43 5.59 29.19
C ASP A 59 -15.47 6.31 30.16
N ARG A 60 -15.94 7.43 30.71
CA ARG A 60 -15.12 8.28 31.58
C ARG A 60 -14.81 7.55 32.88
N GLY A 61 -13.55 7.21 33.13
CA GLY A 61 -13.08 6.72 34.43
C GLY A 61 -12.55 5.29 34.45
N GLU A 62 -12.54 4.57 33.34
CA GLU A 62 -11.95 3.23 33.26
C GLU A 62 -10.44 3.28 32.91
N GLU A 63 -9.68 2.25 33.28
CA GLU A 63 -8.29 2.08 32.83
C GLU A 63 -8.24 1.78 31.33
N ILE A 64 -7.14 2.16 30.66
CA ILE A 64 -6.95 1.85 29.24
C ILE A 64 -7.13 0.36 29.02
N SER A 65 -8.14 0.02 28.25
CA SER A 65 -8.45 -1.37 27.93
C SER A 65 -7.24 -2.04 27.29
N PRO A 66 -6.83 -3.26 27.73
CA PRO A 66 -5.81 -4.04 27.04
C PRO A 66 -6.08 -4.24 25.55
N ALA A 67 -7.34 -4.15 25.15
CA ALA A 67 -7.77 -4.20 23.75
C ALA A 67 -7.30 -2.96 22.96
N LEU A 68 -7.31 -1.79 23.58
CA LEU A 68 -6.84 -0.55 22.94
C LEU A 68 -5.31 -0.58 22.71
N LEU A 69 -4.54 -1.02 23.70
CA LEU A 69 -3.09 -1.18 23.56
C LEU A 69 -2.75 -2.15 22.43
N LYS A 70 -3.46 -3.29 22.34
CA LYS A 70 -3.33 -4.24 21.23
C LYS A 70 -3.74 -3.62 19.88
N THR A 71 -4.68 -2.69 19.86
CA THR A 71 -5.08 -2.00 18.63
C THR A 71 -3.96 -1.08 18.15
N ILE A 72 -3.29 -0.36 19.05
CA ILE A 72 -2.10 0.43 18.71
C ILE A 72 -1.02 -0.48 18.12
N GLU A 73 -0.70 -1.59 18.79
CA GLU A 73 0.27 -2.57 18.32
C GLU A 73 -0.08 -3.17 16.94
N ASN A 74 -1.38 -3.35 16.66
CA ASN A 74 -1.89 -3.91 15.41
C ASN A 74 -2.22 -2.86 14.33
N SER A 75 -1.70 -1.64 14.45
CA SER A 75 -1.82 -0.59 13.47
C SER A 75 -0.49 -0.31 12.77
N LEU A 76 -0.52 -0.03 11.46
CA LEU A 76 0.68 0.31 10.68
C LEU A 76 1.22 1.69 11.03
N LEU A 77 0.31 2.63 11.28
CA LEU A 77 0.60 4.02 11.49
C LEU A 77 -0.27 4.56 12.63
N SER A 78 0.31 5.43 13.47
CA SER A 78 -0.42 6.19 14.48
C SER A 78 -0.46 7.68 14.11
N LEU A 79 -1.65 8.23 14.01
CA LEU A 79 -1.89 9.67 13.80
C LEU A 79 -2.23 10.29 15.16
N VAL A 80 -1.39 11.17 15.66
CA VAL A 80 -1.56 11.82 16.98
C VAL A 80 -2.02 13.25 16.77
N ILE A 81 -3.24 13.58 17.24
CA ILE A 81 -3.82 14.92 17.07
C ILE A 81 -3.73 15.68 18.40
N PHE A 82 -2.71 16.53 18.51
CA PHE A 82 -2.55 17.43 19.64
C PHE A 82 -3.57 18.58 19.52
N SER A 83 -4.53 18.60 20.44
CA SER A 83 -5.47 19.68 20.65
C SER A 83 -5.15 20.44 21.95
N GLU A 84 -5.79 21.58 22.18
CA GLU A 84 -5.52 22.48 23.31
C GLU A 84 -5.47 21.78 24.67
N ASN A 85 -6.36 20.81 24.88
CA ASN A 85 -6.44 20.11 26.16
C ASN A 85 -5.97 18.65 26.10
N TYR A 86 -5.30 18.23 25.05
CA TYR A 86 -4.80 16.85 24.88
C TYR A 86 -3.96 16.42 26.10
N GLY A 87 -3.05 17.30 26.58
CA GLY A 87 -2.19 17.06 27.72
C GLY A 87 -2.92 16.83 29.05
N PHE A 88 -4.16 17.28 29.21
CA PHE A 88 -4.95 17.07 30.43
C PHE A 88 -5.58 15.68 30.52
N SER A 89 -5.54 14.88 29.49
CA SER A 89 -6.08 13.53 29.47
C SER A 89 -5.00 12.50 29.78
N PRO A 90 -5.00 11.85 30.94
CA PRO A 90 -4.06 10.75 31.26
C PRO A 90 -4.13 9.63 30.23
N TRP A 91 -5.30 9.40 29.65
CA TRP A 91 -5.52 8.37 28.62
C TRP A 91 -4.80 8.67 27.31
N CYS A 92 -4.98 9.89 26.80
CA CYS A 92 -4.26 10.32 25.62
C CYS A 92 -2.73 10.26 25.82
N LEU A 93 -2.28 10.56 27.05
CA LEU A 93 -0.85 10.49 27.40
C LEU A 93 -0.35 9.04 27.53
N ASP A 94 -1.16 8.12 28.05
CA ASP A 94 -0.84 6.69 28.11
C ASP A 94 -0.85 6.07 26.70
N GLU A 95 -1.83 6.43 25.83
CA GLU A 95 -1.82 6.05 24.42
C GLU A 95 -0.55 6.54 23.72
N LEU A 96 -0.18 7.81 23.94
CA LEU A 96 1.00 8.42 23.34
C LEU A 96 2.29 7.69 23.76
N ALA A 97 2.40 7.32 25.04
CA ALA A 97 3.53 6.55 25.54
C ALA A 97 3.62 5.18 24.86
N LYS A 98 2.47 4.50 24.67
CA LYS A 98 2.42 3.22 23.97
C LYS A 98 2.73 3.35 22.48
N ILE A 99 2.28 4.41 21.83
CA ILE A 99 2.57 4.69 20.42
C ILE A 99 4.08 4.86 20.21
N LEU A 100 4.78 5.60 21.09
CA LEU A 100 6.23 5.76 20.99
C LEU A 100 6.99 4.46 21.31
N GLU A 101 6.53 3.67 22.27
CA GLU A 101 7.07 2.34 22.51
C GLU A 101 6.98 1.46 21.26
N CYS A 102 5.83 1.49 20.55
CA CYS A 102 5.65 0.76 19.30
C CYS A 102 6.53 1.34 18.17
N GLN A 103 6.75 2.65 18.12
CA GLN A 103 7.70 3.26 17.18
C GLN A 103 9.11 2.72 17.38
N GLU A 104 9.58 2.68 18.63
CA GLU A 104 10.94 2.22 18.97
C GLU A 104 11.10 0.70 18.76
N THR A 105 10.10 -0.10 19.12
CA THR A 105 10.20 -1.57 19.13
C THR A 105 9.83 -2.22 17.81
N THR A 106 8.82 -1.69 17.12
CA THR A 106 8.28 -2.29 15.88
C THR A 106 8.48 -1.43 14.64
N GLY A 107 9.03 -0.22 14.77
CA GLY A 107 9.18 0.72 13.66
C GLY A 107 7.85 1.32 13.18
N GLN A 108 6.80 1.34 14.04
CA GLN A 108 5.52 1.94 13.70
C GLN A 108 5.68 3.40 13.31
N ILE A 109 5.00 3.83 12.24
CA ILE A 109 5.05 5.22 11.78
C ILE A 109 4.19 6.09 12.69
N VAL A 110 4.76 7.19 13.19
CA VAL A 110 4.03 8.18 14.00
C VAL A 110 3.98 9.51 13.27
N LEU A 111 2.78 10.07 13.18
CA LEU A 111 2.51 11.34 12.48
C LEU A 111 1.75 12.30 13.42
N PRO A 112 2.40 13.38 13.88
CA PRO A 112 1.73 14.38 14.71
C PRO A 112 0.97 15.41 13.86
N VAL A 113 -0.20 15.81 14.36
CA VAL A 113 -1.01 16.94 13.87
C VAL A 113 -1.22 17.91 15.00
N PHE A 114 -0.75 19.13 14.85
CA PHE A 114 -0.92 20.21 15.82
C PHE A 114 -2.18 21.00 15.46
N TYR A 115 -3.30 20.64 16.07
CA TYR A 115 -4.59 21.24 15.75
C TYR A 115 -4.87 22.42 16.70
N LYS A 116 -4.71 23.65 16.19
CA LYS A 116 -4.84 24.92 16.93
C LYS A 116 -3.87 25.05 18.13
N VAL A 117 -2.77 24.33 18.10
CA VAL A 117 -1.73 24.29 19.13
C VAL A 117 -0.39 24.68 18.53
N ASP A 118 0.45 25.38 19.28
CA ASP A 118 1.83 25.62 18.89
C ASP A 118 2.68 24.36 19.10
N PRO A 119 3.35 23.83 18.07
CA PRO A 119 4.26 22.71 18.24
C PRO A 119 5.31 22.96 19.33
N SER A 120 5.77 24.23 19.51
CA SER A 120 6.73 24.61 20.55
C SER A 120 6.17 24.41 21.95
N ASP A 121 4.87 24.67 22.17
CA ASP A 121 4.26 24.45 23.48
C ASP A 121 4.26 22.97 23.88
N VAL A 122 4.12 22.07 22.91
CA VAL A 122 4.20 20.62 23.15
C VAL A 122 5.66 20.21 23.36
N GLN A 123 6.59 20.73 22.56
CA GLN A 123 8.01 20.40 22.62
C GLN A 123 8.67 20.89 23.91
N ASP A 124 8.40 22.14 24.30
CA ASP A 124 9.01 22.79 25.46
C ASP A 124 8.21 22.56 26.75
N LEU A 125 7.01 21.92 26.63
CA LEU A 125 6.07 21.70 27.74
C LEU A 125 5.67 23.02 28.39
N THR A 126 5.31 23.99 27.57
CA THR A 126 4.85 25.33 27.98
C THR A 126 3.34 25.49 27.78
N GLY A 127 2.79 26.65 28.15
CA GLY A 127 1.37 26.93 28.00
C GLY A 127 0.48 25.84 28.60
N ARG A 128 -0.56 25.43 27.88
CA ARG A 128 -1.54 24.43 28.34
C ARG A 128 -0.91 23.06 28.64
N PHE A 129 0.14 22.67 27.93
CA PHE A 129 0.84 21.42 28.17
C PHE A 129 1.69 21.45 29.44
N GLY A 130 2.29 22.60 29.74
CA GLY A 130 2.98 22.84 31.01
C GLY A 130 2.03 22.78 32.20
N ASP A 131 0.87 23.45 32.09
CA ASP A 131 -0.18 23.44 33.12
C ASP A 131 -0.70 22.03 33.38
N ALA A 132 -0.96 21.27 32.29
CA ALA A 132 -1.43 19.88 32.39
C ALA A 132 -0.43 19.00 33.15
N LEU A 133 0.86 19.07 32.80
CA LEU A 133 1.89 18.28 33.49
C LEU A 133 2.09 18.72 34.95
N ALA A 134 1.98 20.00 35.25
CA ALA A 134 2.03 20.49 36.64
C ALA A 134 0.87 19.87 37.46
N GLN A 135 -0.36 19.89 36.90
CA GLN A 135 -1.53 19.27 37.52
C GLN A 135 -1.34 17.76 37.71
N HIS A 136 -0.78 17.06 36.70
CA HIS A 136 -0.52 15.62 36.80
C HIS A 136 0.55 15.29 37.84
N LYS A 137 1.61 16.09 37.99
CA LYS A 137 2.61 15.93 39.06
C LYS A 137 1.98 16.01 40.44
N GLU A 138 1.03 16.92 40.64
CA GLU A 138 0.28 17.01 41.89
C GLU A 138 -0.63 15.80 42.13
N LYS A 139 -1.31 15.33 41.08
CA LYS A 139 -2.27 14.23 41.17
C LYS A 139 -1.59 12.87 41.33
N PHE A 140 -0.46 12.66 40.69
CA PHE A 140 0.29 11.38 40.65
C PHE A 140 1.60 11.48 41.43
N LYS A 141 1.59 12.10 42.63
CA LYS A 141 2.77 12.25 43.49
C LYS A 141 3.48 10.94 43.82
N ASP A 142 2.71 9.85 43.94
CA ASP A 142 3.23 8.51 44.26
C ASP A 142 3.73 7.76 43.01
N CYS A 143 3.59 8.33 41.81
CA CYS A 143 3.95 7.69 40.55
C CYS A 143 4.58 8.67 39.55
N LEU A 144 5.58 9.43 39.99
CA LEU A 144 6.24 10.47 39.20
C LEU A 144 6.89 9.95 37.92
N GLU A 145 7.37 8.70 37.93
CA GLU A 145 7.93 8.04 36.74
C GLU A 145 6.93 8.00 35.57
N LYS A 146 5.64 7.85 35.86
CA LYS A 146 4.57 7.89 34.84
C LYS A 146 4.48 9.27 34.20
N VAL A 147 4.52 10.33 35.00
CA VAL A 147 4.48 11.71 34.51
C VAL A 147 5.72 12.08 33.71
N GLU A 148 6.89 11.56 34.11
CA GLU A 148 8.13 11.72 33.35
C GLU A 148 8.08 10.97 32.00
N SER A 149 7.47 9.78 31.97
CA SER A 149 7.22 9.04 30.73
C SER A 149 6.35 9.84 29.78
N TRP A 150 5.23 10.41 30.26
CA TRP A 150 4.37 11.30 29.48
C TRP A 150 5.11 12.53 28.94
N SER A 151 5.93 13.17 29.77
CA SER A 151 6.73 14.31 29.37
C SER A 151 7.72 13.96 28.26
N ARG A 152 8.36 12.80 28.33
CA ARG A 152 9.26 12.29 27.27
C ARG A 152 8.48 12.00 26.00
N SER A 153 7.29 11.42 26.12
CA SER A 153 6.45 11.07 24.96
C SER A 153 5.93 12.30 24.22
N LEU A 154 5.50 13.33 24.93
CA LEU A 154 5.11 14.61 24.34
C LEU A 154 6.27 15.24 23.56
N LYS A 155 7.46 15.39 24.20
CA LYS A 155 8.66 15.94 23.56
C LYS A 155 9.11 15.09 22.36
N GLY A 156 9.14 13.78 22.52
CA GLY A 156 9.53 12.84 21.46
C GLY A 156 8.66 12.98 20.21
N THR A 157 7.35 13.05 20.42
CA THR A 157 6.39 13.18 19.30
C THR A 157 6.45 14.58 18.68
N ALA A 158 6.62 15.65 19.48
CA ALA A 158 6.73 17.01 18.97
C ALA A 158 7.98 17.25 18.11
N ASN A 159 9.03 16.44 18.27
CA ASN A 159 10.23 16.48 17.43
C ASN A 159 10.04 15.80 16.06
N ILE A 160 8.94 15.08 15.86
CA ILE A 160 8.62 14.47 14.57
C ILE A 160 7.96 15.52 13.67
N SER A 161 8.39 15.58 12.40
CA SER A 161 7.77 16.47 11.41
C SER A 161 6.28 16.14 11.25
N GLY A 162 5.43 17.14 11.41
CA GLY A 162 3.97 17.02 11.37
C GLY A 162 3.29 18.22 10.72
N TRP A 163 1.96 18.29 10.83
CA TRP A 163 1.15 19.37 10.28
C TRP A 163 0.72 20.34 11.37
N ASP A 164 0.84 21.64 11.08
CA ASP A 164 0.34 22.72 11.93
C ASP A 164 -0.89 23.37 11.27
N SER A 165 -2.05 23.22 11.89
CA SER A 165 -3.33 23.77 11.40
C SER A 165 -3.38 25.31 11.41
N ARG A 166 -2.44 25.98 12.10
CA ARG A 166 -2.35 27.44 12.11
C ARG A 166 -1.74 27.97 10.81
N ILE A 167 -0.86 27.15 10.20
CA ILE A 167 -0.12 27.48 8.97
C ILE A 167 -0.90 26.97 7.74
N ILE A 168 -1.41 25.75 7.79
CA ILE A 168 -2.07 25.13 6.64
C ILE A 168 -3.57 25.44 6.69
N LYS A 169 -4.00 26.32 5.79
CA LYS A 169 -5.40 26.75 5.66
C LYS A 169 -5.85 26.69 4.21
N PRO A 170 -7.13 26.41 3.91
CA PRO A 170 -8.21 26.09 4.86
C PRO A 170 -8.07 24.69 5.47
N GLU A 171 -8.92 24.35 6.45
CA GLU A 171 -8.91 23.03 7.12
C GLU A 171 -9.07 21.85 6.16
N SER A 172 -9.84 22.00 5.08
CA SER A 172 -9.96 21.00 4.01
C SER A 172 -8.62 20.69 3.36
N LYS A 173 -7.76 21.69 3.13
CA LYS A 173 -6.42 21.50 2.59
C LYS A 173 -5.53 20.71 3.57
N LEU A 174 -5.61 21.02 4.86
CA LEU A 174 -4.91 20.27 5.91
C LEU A 174 -5.32 18.79 5.89
N ILE A 175 -6.62 18.51 5.82
CA ILE A 175 -7.15 17.15 5.73
C ILE A 175 -6.63 16.43 4.47
N ASP A 176 -6.67 17.09 3.32
CA ASP A 176 -6.18 16.52 2.06
C ASP A 176 -4.68 16.18 2.12
N GLU A 177 -3.86 17.06 2.71
CA GLU A 177 -2.43 16.82 2.89
C GLU A 177 -2.16 15.64 3.82
N ILE A 178 -2.85 15.57 4.97
CA ILE A 178 -2.75 14.45 5.91
C ILE A 178 -3.12 13.13 5.22
N VAL A 179 -4.27 13.08 4.57
CA VAL A 179 -4.78 11.85 3.90
C VAL A 179 -3.84 11.39 2.80
N ASN A 180 -3.33 12.31 1.98
CA ASN A 180 -2.39 11.99 0.92
C ASN A 180 -1.07 11.44 1.46
N ASP A 181 -0.54 12.01 2.55
CA ASP A 181 0.73 11.55 3.14
C ASP A 181 0.56 10.22 3.88
N VAL A 182 -0.53 10.06 4.63
CA VAL A 182 -0.90 8.77 5.24
C VAL A 182 -0.95 7.69 4.18
N ARG A 183 -1.65 7.92 3.07
CA ARG A 183 -1.74 6.98 1.96
C ARG A 183 -0.38 6.65 1.34
N LYS A 184 0.49 7.65 1.13
CA LYS A 184 1.86 7.42 0.62
C LYS A 184 2.67 6.54 1.56
N LYS A 185 2.62 6.81 2.88
CA LYS A 185 3.37 6.06 3.89
C LYS A 185 2.87 4.62 4.03
N ILE A 186 1.55 4.40 4.01
CA ILE A 186 0.95 3.07 4.01
C ILE A 186 1.41 2.29 2.77
N ASN A 187 1.28 2.87 1.58
CA ASN A 187 1.73 2.23 0.34
C ASN A 187 3.23 1.91 0.35
N HIS A 188 4.07 2.81 0.90
CA HIS A 188 5.49 2.56 1.03
C HIS A 188 5.81 1.43 2.02
N SER A 189 5.08 1.35 3.13
CA SER A 189 5.24 0.25 4.10
C SER A 189 4.84 -1.10 3.50
N PHE A 190 3.77 -1.14 2.72
CA PHE A 190 3.42 -2.34 1.96
C PHE A 190 4.48 -2.69 0.91
N LEU A 191 5.01 -1.72 0.17
CA LEU A 191 6.08 -1.96 -0.82
C LEU A 191 7.33 -2.56 -0.17
N SER A 192 7.74 -2.09 1.01
CA SER A 192 8.91 -2.63 1.71
C SER A 192 8.69 -4.04 2.27
N VAL A 193 7.47 -4.41 2.61
CA VAL A 193 7.10 -5.77 3.01
C VAL A 193 7.02 -6.71 1.79
N TYR A 194 6.52 -6.20 0.66
CA TYR A 194 6.41 -6.96 -0.59
C TYR A 194 7.71 -7.01 -1.42
N ASP A 195 8.73 -6.21 -1.11
CA ASP A 195 10.06 -6.34 -1.73
C ASP A 195 10.74 -7.69 -1.40
N ASN A 196 10.26 -8.40 -0.37
CA ASN A 196 10.69 -9.76 -0.04
C ASN A 196 9.81 -10.89 -0.65
N ASP A 197 8.79 -10.56 -1.48
CA ASP A 197 7.82 -11.52 -2.01
C ASP A 197 8.34 -12.41 -3.15
N GLY A 198 9.65 -12.52 -3.32
CA GLY A 198 10.23 -13.40 -4.35
C GLY A 198 9.91 -12.93 -5.77
N LEU A 199 9.77 -11.63 -6.00
CA LEU A 199 9.56 -11.04 -7.33
C LEU A 199 10.90 -10.61 -7.94
N PHE A 200 11.65 -11.58 -8.39
CA PHE A 200 12.98 -11.33 -9.00
C PHE A 200 12.87 -10.73 -10.40
N GLY A 201 13.70 -9.73 -10.67
CA GLY A 201 13.76 -9.04 -11.97
C GLY A 201 12.57 -8.15 -12.29
N ILE A 202 11.69 -7.86 -11.32
CA ILE A 202 10.49 -7.05 -11.55
C ILE A 202 10.80 -5.57 -11.76
N ASP A 203 11.82 -5.03 -11.06
CA ASP A 203 12.10 -3.59 -11.02
C ASP A 203 12.52 -3.01 -12.39
N SER A 204 13.32 -3.75 -13.14
CA SER A 204 13.71 -3.34 -14.51
C SER A 204 12.50 -3.26 -15.43
N ARG A 205 11.61 -4.27 -15.35
CA ARG A 205 10.38 -4.34 -16.15
C ARG A 205 9.38 -3.24 -15.78
N VAL A 206 9.25 -2.94 -14.50
CA VAL A 206 8.43 -1.82 -14.00
C VAL A 206 8.95 -0.48 -14.52
N LYS A 207 10.28 -0.24 -14.46
CA LYS A 207 10.90 0.98 -14.98
C LYS A 207 10.67 1.16 -16.48
N GLU A 208 10.74 0.08 -17.26
CA GLU A 208 10.49 0.13 -18.71
C GLU A 208 9.03 0.52 -19.00
N VAL A 209 8.04 -0.05 -18.27
CA VAL A 209 6.63 0.34 -18.41
C VAL A 209 6.40 1.79 -17.97
N GLU A 210 7.02 2.23 -16.87
CA GLU A 210 6.96 3.64 -16.42
C GLU A 210 7.51 4.61 -17.48
N SER A 211 8.61 4.24 -18.14
CA SER A 211 9.16 5.03 -19.24
C SER A 211 8.16 5.18 -20.40
N LEU A 212 7.45 4.10 -20.77
CA LEU A 212 6.40 4.16 -21.77
C LEU A 212 5.20 5.00 -21.34
N LEU A 213 4.85 4.99 -20.06
CA LEU A 213 3.77 5.80 -19.50
C LEU A 213 4.08 7.30 -19.55
N CYS A 214 5.37 7.72 -19.45
CA CYS A 214 5.80 9.12 -19.51
C CYS A 214 4.89 10.05 -18.70
N LEU A 215 4.98 9.96 -17.39
CA LEU A 215 4.02 10.58 -16.45
C LEU A 215 3.97 12.11 -16.53
N GLU A 216 5.03 12.73 -17.07
CA GLU A 216 5.15 14.18 -17.24
C GLU A 216 4.38 14.72 -18.47
N SER A 217 3.92 13.84 -19.37
CA SER A 217 3.17 14.24 -20.57
C SER A 217 1.70 14.44 -20.23
N GLU A 218 1.08 15.47 -20.79
CA GLU A 218 -0.34 15.78 -20.60
C GLU A 218 -1.29 14.97 -21.51
N ASP A 219 -0.75 14.17 -22.43
CA ASP A 219 -1.58 13.32 -23.29
C ASP A 219 -2.31 12.21 -22.50
N VAL A 220 -3.43 11.75 -23.02
CA VAL A 220 -4.08 10.52 -22.53
C VAL A 220 -3.36 9.35 -23.19
N ARG A 221 -2.54 8.64 -22.40
CA ARG A 221 -1.67 7.59 -22.93
C ARG A 221 -2.15 6.20 -22.58
N ARG A 222 -2.09 5.30 -23.58
CA ARG A 222 -2.41 3.89 -23.45
C ARG A 222 -1.17 3.06 -23.66
N VAL A 223 -0.85 2.20 -22.67
CA VAL A 223 0.30 1.30 -22.71
C VAL A 223 -0.20 -0.14 -22.62
N GLY A 224 0.18 -0.94 -23.60
CA GLY A 224 -0.10 -2.37 -23.63
C GLY A 224 1.03 -3.18 -23.02
N ILE A 225 0.72 -4.12 -22.16
CA ILE A 225 1.68 -5.12 -21.64
C ILE A 225 1.35 -6.46 -22.29
N TRP A 226 2.23 -6.92 -23.17
CA TRP A 226 2.04 -8.11 -23.99
C TRP A 226 2.97 -9.25 -23.60
N GLY A 227 2.46 -10.48 -23.63
CA GLY A 227 3.27 -11.67 -23.45
C GLY A 227 2.45 -12.93 -23.18
N MET A 228 3.11 -14.07 -23.19
CA MET A 228 2.46 -15.37 -22.98
C MET A 228 1.83 -15.49 -21.58
N PRO A 229 0.87 -16.41 -21.38
CA PRO A 229 0.34 -16.72 -20.05
C PRO A 229 1.45 -17.11 -19.08
N GLY A 230 1.33 -16.65 -17.81
CA GLY A 230 2.32 -16.96 -16.76
C GLY A 230 3.63 -16.19 -16.80
N ILE A 231 3.83 -15.26 -17.77
CA ILE A 231 5.05 -14.45 -17.91
C ILE A 231 5.17 -13.29 -16.90
N GLY A 232 4.08 -12.99 -16.14
CA GLY A 232 4.07 -11.94 -15.12
C GLY A 232 3.44 -10.62 -15.53
N LYS A 233 2.62 -10.55 -16.59
CA LYS A 233 1.93 -9.32 -17.04
C LYS A 233 1.14 -8.63 -15.94
N THR A 234 0.26 -9.38 -15.26
CA THR A 234 -0.54 -8.90 -14.14
C THR A 234 0.32 -8.38 -13.00
N THR A 235 1.39 -9.10 -12.66
CA THR A 235 2.33 -8.71 -11.60
C THR A 235 3.04 -7.39 -11.91
N ILE A 236 3.45 -7.19 -13.17
CA ILE A 236 4.07 -5.94 -13.62
C ILE A 236 3.04 -4.81 -13.55
N ALA A 237 1.82 -5.03 -14.06
CA ALA A 237 0.75 -4.04 -14.04
C ALA A 237 0.38 -3.62 -12.61
N ASP A 238 0.29 -4.59 -11.68
CA ASP A 238 0.01 -4.36 -10.26
C ASP A 238 1.13 -3.54 -9.59
N LYS A 239 2.39 -3.92 -9.78
CA LYS A 239 3.53 -3.15 -9.22
C LYS A 239 3.61 -1.73 -9.78
N VAL A 240 3.36 -1.54 -11.08
CA VAL A 240 3.27 -0.21 -11.68
C VAL A 240 2.10 0.58 -11.06
N PHE A 241 0.91 -0.02 -11.00
CA PHE A 241 -0.27 0.61 -10.43
C PHE A 241 -0.02 1.09 -9.00
N ASN A 242 0.48 0.21 -8.13
CA ASN A 242 0.75 0.53 -6.74
C ASN A 242 1.79 1.66 -6.60
N LYS A 243 2.78 1.69 -7.48
CA LYS A 243 3.85 2.69 -7.44
C LYS A 243 3.39 4.09 -7.86
N ILE A 244 2.51 4.18 -8.89
CA ILE A 244 2.15 5.49 -9.48
C ILE A 244 0.74 5.97 -9.15
N SER A 245 -0.11 5.13 -8.56
CA SER A 245 -1.54 5.42 -8.31
C SER A 245 -1.77 6.72 -7.53
N ASN A 246 -0.85 7.09 -6.64
CA ASN A 246 -0.91 8.31 -5.84
C ASN A 246 -0.75 9.62 -6.65
N LYS A 247 -0.31 9.53 -7.91
CA LYS A 247 -0.14 10.68 -8.81
C LYS A 247 -1.42 11.03 -9.58
N PHE A 248 -2.50 10.27 -9.36
CA PHE A 248 -3.78 10.39 -10.07
C PHE A 248 -4.91 10.72 -9.10
N GLU A 249 -5.87 11.52 -9.59
CA GLU A 249 -7.07 11.90 -8.82
C GLU A 249 -8.01 10.71 -8.61
N SER A 250 -8.10 9.87 -9.65
CA SER A 250 -8.93 8.66 -9.65
C SER A 250 -8.16 7.47 -10.20
N GLN A 251 -8.47 6.30 -9.68
CA GLN A 251 -7.77 5.08 -10.07
C GLN A 251 -8.71 3.88 -10.08
N CYS A 252 -8.46 2.97 -11.02
CA CYS A 252 -9.26 1.77 -11.18
C CYS A 252 -8.39 0.63 -11.70
N PHE A 253 -8.42 -0.51 -11.01
CA PHE A 253 -7.79 -1.76 -11.45
C PHE A 253 -8.90 -2.81 -11.63
N ILE A 254 -9.06 -3.31 -12.84
CA ILE A 254 -10.02 -4.38 -13.17
C ILE A 254 -9.24 -5.61 -13.60
N THR A 255 -9.46 -6.70 -12.91
CA THR A 255 -8.85 -8.01 -13.21
C THR A 255 -9.76 -8.84 -14.13
N ASN A 256 -9.16 -9.75 -14.88
CA ASN A 256 -9.89 -10.75 -15.70
C ASN A 256 -10.95 -10.14 -16.64
N VAL A 257 -10.62 -9.01 -17.26
CA VAL A 257 -11.56 -8.24 -18.11
C VAL A 257 -12.17 -9.10 -19.21
N GLY A 258 -11.40 -10.02 -19.81
CA GLY A 258 -11.92 -10.92 -20.84
C GLY A 258 -13.03 -11.84 -20.33
N GLU A 259 -12.85 -12.40 -19.15
CA GLU A 259 -13.83 -13.28 -18.51
C GLU A 259 -15.10 -12.51 -18.09
N GLU A 260 -14.93 -11.29 -17.57
CA GLU A 260 -16.06 -10.42 -17.23
C GLU A 260 -16.87 -10.00 -18.45
N LEU A 261 -16.21 -9.79 -19.60
CA LEU A 261 -16.89 -9.51 -20.88
C LEU A 261 -17.63 -10.74 -21.46
N GLU A 262 -17.18 -11.96 -21.14
CA GLU A 262 -17.88 -13.20 -21.54
C GLU A 262 -19.11 -13.48 -20.66
N LYS A 263 -19.05 -13.13 -19.37
CA LYS A 263 -20.14 -13.37 -18.40
C LYS A 263 -21.18 -12.25 -18.36
N GLY A 264 -20.75 -11.02 -18.63
CA GLY A 264 -21.56 -9.82 -18.51
C GLY A 264 -21.71 -9.04 -19.81
N THR A 265 -22.25 -7.82 -19.70
CA THR A 265 -22.29 -6.89 -20.82
C THR A 265 -21.15 -5.87 -20.74
N PRO A 266 -20.57 -5.44 -21.87
CA PRO A 266 -19.57 -4.37 -21.89
C PRO A 266 -20.02 -3.09 -21.16
N VAL A 267 -21.32 -2.88 -21.15
CA VAL A 267 -21.99 -1.75 -20.48
C VAL A 267 -21.87 -1.85 -18.95
N GLN A 268 -22.07 -3.03 -18.38
CA GLN A 268 -21.95 -3.22 -16.94
C GLN A 268 -20.51 -2.97 -16.47
N LEU A 269 -19.53 -3.52 -17.20
CA LEU A 269 -18.12 -3.31 -16.92
C LEU A 269 -17.73 -1.83 -17.06
N ARG A 270 -18.24 -1.16 -18.08
CA ARG A 270 -18.04 0.28 -18.26
C ARG A 270 -18.65 1.09 -17.12
N HIS A 271 -19.84 0.73 -16.63
CA HIS A 271 -20.47 1.37 -15.48
C HIS A 271 -19.65 1.16 -14.20
N GLU A 272 -19.12 -0.02 -13.97
CA GLU A 272 -18.23 -0.30 -12.85
C GLU A 272 -16.98 0.57 -12.89
N ILE A 273 -16.29 0.65 -14.04
CA ILE A 273 -15.11 1.48 -14.22
C ILE A 273 -15.43 2.95 -13.95
N LEU A 274 -16.50 3.47 -14.53
CA LEU A 274 -16.90 4.87 -14.35
C LEU A 274 -17.36 5.17 -12.91
N GLY A 275 -18.04 4.23 -12.26
CA GLY A 275 -18.40 4.33 -10.85
C GLY A 275 -17.16 4.45 -9.96
N LYS A 276 -16.16 3.58 -10.15
CA LYS A 276 -14.87 3.63 -9.43
C LYS A 276 -14.11 4.94 -9.70
N LEU A 277 -14.11 5.43 -10.94
CA LEU A 277 -13.42 6.67 -11.30
C LEU A 277 -14.08 7.93 -10.76
N LEU A 278 -15.39 7.95 -10.63
CA LEU A 278 -16.15 9.14 -10.21
C LEU A 278 -16.54 9.14 -8.72
N GLY A 279 -16.16 8.09 -7.99
CA GLY A 279 -16.27 8.04 -6.52
C GLY A 279 -17.68 7.79 -6.00
N GLY A 280 -18.50 6.97 -6.67
CA GLY A 280 -19.84 6.61 -6.20
C GLY A 280 -20.28 5.23 -6.64
N GLU A 281 -20.66 4.37 -5.70
CA GLU A 281 -21.20 3.03 -5.97
C GLU A 281 -22.57 3.04 -6.66
N ASN A 282 -23.31 4.16 -6.58
CA ASN A 282 -24.66 4.33 -7.14
C ASN A 282 -24.75 5.50 -8.13
N LEU A 283 -23.67 5.80 -8.84
CA LEU A 283 -23.74 6.80 -9.90
C LEU A 283 -24.59 6.25 -11.06
N ASP A 284 -25.70 6.92 -11.29
CA ASP A 284 -26.45 6.72 -12.53
C ASP A 284 -25.61 7.28 -13.70
N VAL A 285 -24.82 6.39 -14.28
CA VAL A 285 -23.85 6.71 -15.34
C VAL A 285 -24.55 6.96 -16.68
N GLY A 286 -25.84 6.67 -16.78
CA GLY A 286 -26.66 6.79 -17.98
C GLY A 286 -27.00 5.44 -18.61
N THR A 287 -27.51 5.48 -19.84
CA THR A 287 -27.86 4.27 -20.61
C THR A 287 -26.64 3.70 -21.35
N PRO A 288 -26.72 2.45 -21.86
CA PRO A 288 -25.66 1.85 -22.69
C PRO A 288 -25.16 2.75 -23.83
N CYS A 289 -26.06 3.48 -24.46
CA CYS A 289 -25.76 4.32 -25.61
C CYS A 289 -25.41 5.76 -25.27
N THR A 290 -25.75 6.25 -24.06
CA THR A 290 -25.55 7.64 -23.67
C THR A 290 -25.08 7.78 -22.24
N LEU A 291 -23.88 8.35 -22.06
CA LEU A 291 -23.41 8.79 -20.76
C LEU A 291 -24.26 9.98 -20.27
N ARG A 292 -24.59 10.01 -18.98
CA ARG A 292 -25.24 11.20 -18.39
C ARG A 292 -24.38 12.45 -18.56
N HIS A 293 -25.04 13.59 -18.63
CA HIS A 293 -24.39 14.89 -18.78
C HIS A 293 -23.38 15.17 -17.67
N SER A 294 -23.66 14.74 -16.45
CA SER A 294 -22.74 14.85 -15.30
C SER A 294 -21.43 14.07 -15.52
N THR A 295 -21.51 12.84 -16.04
CA THR A 295 -20.35 11.98 -16.35
C THR A 295 -19.52 12.57 -17.47
N LYS A 296 -20.18 13.04 -18.55
CA LYS A 296 -19.51 13.71 -19.67
C LYS A 296 -18.78 14.99 -19.26
N ARG A 297 -19.26 15.69 -18.22
CA ARG A 297 -18.64 16.91 -17.73
C ARG A 297 -17.48 16.65 -16.76
N ARG A 298 -17.58 15.62 -15.93
CA ARG A 298 -16.57 15.32 -14.88
C ARG A 298 -15.36 14.59 -15.42
N LEU A 299 -15.57 13.60 -16.28
CA LEU A 299 -14.52 12.71 -16.78
C LEU A 299 -13.38 13.46 -17.51
N PRO A 300 -13.65 14.49 -18.37
CA PRO A 300 -12.59 15.25 -19.03
C PRO A 300 -11.71 16.09 -18.12
N ASN A 301 -12.18 16.31 -16.89
CA ASN A 301 -11.44 17.07 -15.87
C ASN A 301 -10.78 16.17 -14.83
N THR A 302 -10.84 14.84 -14.99
CA THR A 302 -10.32 13.89 -14.01
C THR A 302 -9.07 13.21 -14.56
N LYS A 303 -7.91 13.42 -13.91
CA LYS A 303 -6.68 12.71 -14.22
C LYS A 303 -6.76 11.29 -13.64
N ALA A 304 -6.96 10.29 -14.51
CA ALA A 304 -7.25 8.91 -14.11
C ALA A 304 -6.12 7.94 -14.43
N LEU A 305 -5.94 6.93 -13.55
CA LEU A 305 -5.15 5.73 -13.81
C LEU A 305 -6.09 4.53 -13.93
N ILE A 306 -6.10 3.90 -15.10
CA ILE A 306 -6.95 2.74 -15.39
C ILE A 306 -6.06 1.55 -15.73
N VAL A 307 -6.26 0.42 -15.06
CA VAL A 307 -5.61 -0.84 -15.41
C VAL A 307 -6.68 -1.86 -15.78
N LEU A 308 -6.52 -2.47 -16.93
CA LEU A 308 -7.37 -3.54 -17.44
C LEU A 308 -6.52 -4.78 -17.64
N ASP A 309 -6.71 -5.75 -16.77
CA ASP A 309 -5.91 -6.95 -16.78
C ASP A 309 -6.60 -8.10 -17.49
N ASP A 310 -5.80 -8.87 -18.23
CA ASP A 310 -6.17 -10.05 -19.01
C ASP A 310 -7.31 -9.80 -20.01
N VAL A 311 -7.11 -8.78 -20.85
CA VAL A 311 -8.06 -8.45 -21.93
C VAL A 311 -7.86 -9.41 -23.10
N TYR A 312 -8.94 -10.07 -23.52
CA TYR A 312 -8.99 -10.92 -24.71
C TYR A 312 -10.36 -10.87 -25.37
N GLY A 313 -10.48 -11.39 -26.61
CA GLY A 313 -11.70 -11.30 -27.40
C GLY A 313 -11.83 -9.96 -28.16
N TYR A 314 -12.56 -9.97 -29.28
CA TYR A 314 -12.64 -8.81 -30.16
C TYR A 314 -14.00 -8.10 -30.11
N LEU A 315 -15.05 -8.83 -29.71
CA LEU A 315 -16.43 -8.44 -29.97
C LEU A 315 -16.90 -7.18 -29.24
N HIS A 316 -16.40 -6.91 -28.05
CA HIS A 316 -16.92 -5.81 -27.22
C HIS A 316 -15.89 -4.77 -26.82
N LEU A 317 -14.66 -4.91 -27.32
CA LEU A 317 -13.55 -4.01 -26.93
C LEU A 317 -13.76 -2.58 -27.37
N LYS A 318 -14.37 -2.34 -28.55
CA LYS A 318 -14.64 -0.99 -29.03
C LYS A 318 -15.62 -0.25 -28.11
N GLU A 319 -16.68 -0.91 -27.70
CA GLU A 319 -17.69 -0.35 -26.79
C GLU A 319 -17.11 0.01 -25.42
N LEU A 320 -16.19 -0.83 -24.93
CA LEU A 320 -15.49 -0.60 -23.68
C LEU A 320 -14.58 0.63 -23.76
N VAL A 321 -13.90 0.82 -24.92
CA VAL A 321 -12.85 1.83 -25.12
C VAL A 321 -13.40 3.19 -25.54
N GLU A 322 -14.59 3.24 -26.14
CA GLU A 322 -15.17 4.49 -26.70
C GLU A 322 -15.33 5.63 -25.66
N GLY A 323 -15.47 5.30 -24.37
CA GLY A 323 -15.54 6.31 -23.30
C GLY A 323 -14.19 6.83 -22.77
N TRP A 324 -13.06 6.20 -23.10
CA TRP A 324 -11.78 6.49 -22.43
C TRP A 324 -10.99 7.66 -23.01
N ASN A 325 -11.33 8.08 -24.23
CA ASN A 325 -10.84 9.35 -24.79
C ASN A 325 -11.40 10.57 -24.03
N LEU A 326 -12.36 10.33 -23.13
CA LEU A 326 -12.98 11.37 -22.32
C LEU A 326 -12.27 11.62 -21.00
N CYS A 327 -11.23 10.83 -20.63
CA CYS A 327 -10.44 11.10 -19.42
C CYS A 327 -9.65 12.40 -19.56
N GLY A 328 -9.42 13.06 -18.44
CA GLY A 328 -8.67 14.32 -18.41
C GLY A 328 -7.21 14.19 -18.83
N PRO A 329 -6.56 15.32 -19.16
CA PRO A 329 -5.14 15.35 -19.53
C PRO A 329 -4.26 14.66 -18.51
N GLY A 330 -3.19 14.02 -18.97
CA GLY A 330 -2.28 13.28 -18.09
C GLY A 330 -2.80 11.92 -17.62
N SER A 331 -3.98 11.47 -18.05
CA SER A 331 -4.50 10.14 -17.70
C SER A 331 -3.68 9.03 -18.34
N ARG A 332 -3.63 7.87 -17.64
CA ARG A 332 -2.88 6.69 -18.08
C ARG A 332 -3.75 5.45 -18.04
N ILE A 333 -3.68 4.67 -19.12
CA ILE A 333 -4.43 3.44 -19.27
C ILE A 333 -3.44 2.31 -19.56
N ILE A 334 -3.41 1.31 -18.72
CA ILE A 334 -2.57 0.12 -18.87
C ILE A 334 -3.47 -1.05 -19.22
N VAL A 335 -3.14 -1.77 -20.27
CA VAL A 335 -3.89 -2.95 -20.70
C VAL A 335 -2.95 -4.14 -20.81
N THR A 336 -3.28 -5.24 -20.14
CA THR A 336 -2.50 -6.48 -20.31
C THR A 336 -3.24 -7.46 -21.21
N SER A 337 -2.52 -8.15 -22.09
CA SER A 337 -3.09 -9.18 -22.97
C SER A 337 -2.04 -10.20 -23.40
N LYS A 338 -2.52 -11.42 -23.68
CA LYS A 338 -1.73 -12.46 -24.39
C LYS A 338 -1.72 -12.24 -25.90
N ASP A 339 -2.65 -11.44 -26.41
CA ASP A 339 -2.80 -11.17 -27.83
C ASP A 339 -2.44 -9.71 -28.16
N LYS A 340 -1.44 -9.54 -29.03
CA LYS A 340 -0.96 -8.23 -29.47
C LYS A 340 -2.02 -7.47 -30.26
N GLN A 341 -2.83 -8.16 -31.06
CA GLN A 341 -3.87 -7.52 -31.89
C GLN A 341 -4.94 -6.87 -31.00
N VAL A 342 -5.30 -7.50 -29.88
CA VAL A 342 -6.20 -6.92 -28.88
C VAL A 342 -5.66 -5.57 -28.39
N LEU A 343 -4.36 -5.49 -28.07
CA LEU A 343 -3.72 -4.24 -27.64
C LEU A 343 -3.73 -3.16 -28.71
N GLU A 344 -3.59 -3.54 -29.98
CA GLU A 344 -3.67 -2.61 -31.08
C GLU A 344 -5.09 -2.05 -31.27
N ILE A 345 -6.11 -2.89 -31.15
CA ILE A 345 -7.53 -2.52 -31.23
C ILE A 345 -7.92 -1.55 -30.10
N VAL A 346 -7.45 -1.77 -28.88
CA VAL A 346 -7.73 -0.87 -27.74
C VAL A 346 -6.88 0.40 -27.76
N GLY A 347 -6.08 0.60 -28.81
CA GLY A 347 -5.33 1.84 -29.05
C GLY A 347 -3.96 1.90 -28.40
N CYS A 348 -3.39 0.78 -27.97
CA CYS A 348 -2.04 0.73 -27.40
C CYS A 348 -0.92 0.62 -28.45
N LYS A 349 -1.24 0.57 -29.77
CA LYS A 349 -0.30 0.29 -30.87
C LYS A 349 1.02 1.03 -30.78
N LYS A 350 1.02 2.28 -30.29
CA LYS A 350 2.21 3.13 -30.19
C LYS A 350 3.13 2.75 -29.01
N TYR A 351 2.56 2.18 -27.94
CA TYR A 351 3.27 1.90 -26.69
C TYR A 351 2.91 0.48 -26.22
N ILE A 352 3.62 -0.52 -26.74
CA ILE A 352 3.48 -1.93 -26.33
C ILE A 352 4.78 -2.39 -25.70
N TYR A 353 4.71 -2.77 -24.44
CA TYR A 353 5.77 -3.44 -23.73
C TYR A 353 5.64 -4.95 -23.90
N LYS A 354 6.64 -5.58 -24.51
CA LYS A 354 6.73 -7.04 -24.58
C LYS A 354 7.46 -7.57 -23.35
N VAL A 355 6.77 -8.38 -22.56
CA VAL A 355 7.38 -8.98 -21.36
C VAL A 355 8.35 -10.08 -21.77
N GLU A 356 9.63 -9.88 -21.47
CA GLU A 356 10.65 -10.88 -21.70
C GLU A 356 10.71 -11.88 -20.53
N LYS A 357 11.15 -13.09 -20.84
CA LYS A 357 11.37 -14.18 -19.88
C LYS A 357 12.40 -13.76 -18.83
N LEU A 358 12.39 -14.40 -17.67
CA LEU A 358 13.44 -14.24 -16.68
C LEU A 358 14.76 -14.78 -17.23
N ASN A 359 15.86 -14.10 -16.93
CA ASN A 359 17.19 -14.62 -17.21
C ASN A 359 17.55 -15.76 -16.25
N ASP A 360 18.67 -16.44 -16.48
CA ASP A 360 19.07 -17.61 -15.69
C ASP A 360 19.26 -17.28 -14.20
N CYS A 361 19.81 -16.10 -13.89
CA CYS A 361 20.02 -15.67 -12.52
C CYS A 361 18.68 -15.39 -11.82
N GLU A 362 17.78 -14.62 -12.45
CA GLU A 362 16.43 -14.32 -11.94
C GLU A 362 15.60 -15.62 -11.80
N SER A 363 15.75 -16.54 -12.76
CA SER A 363 15.08 -17.85 -12.75
C SER A 363 15.54 -18.71 -11.58
N LEU A 364 16.85 -18.74 -11.32
CA LEU A 364 17.40 -19.49 -10.19
C LEU A 364 16.96 -18.90 -8.85
N GLN A 365 16.96 -17.59 -8.73
CA GLN A 365 16.50 -16.91 -7.52
C GLN A 365 15.02 -17.18 -7.23
N LEU A 366 14.15 -17.01 -8.24
CA LEU A 366 12.71 -17.25 -8.12
C LEU A 366 12.42 -18.73 -7.77
N PHE A 367 13.03 -19.64 -8.48
CA PHE A 367 12.88 -21.07 -8.23
C PHE A 367 13.36 -21.45 -6.83
N SER A 368 14.57 -21.00 -6.43
CA SER A 368 15.14 -21.30 -5.11
C SER A 368 14.33 -20.73 -3.97
N PHE A 369 13.77 -19.54 -4.14
CA PHE A 369 12.86 -18.94 -3.16
C PHE A 369 11.64 -19.82 -2.88
N HIS A 370 11.07 -20.44 -3.90
CA HIS A 370 9.94 -21.34 -3.74
C HIS A 370 10.33 -22.74 -3.27
N ALA A 371 11.46 -23.25 -3.74
CA ALA A 371 11.92 -24.61 -3.46
C ALA A 371 12.65 -24.76 -2.11
N PHE A 372 13.36 -23.71 -1.66
CA PHE A 372 14.21 -23.76 -0.45
C PHE A 372 13.87 -22.66 0.56
N LYS A 373 12.96 -21.73 0.24
CA LYS A 373 12.72 -20.51 1.02
C LYS A 373 13.97 -19.61 1.19
N GLN A 374 14.89 -19.71 0.24
CA GLN A 374 16.15 -18.96 0.16
C GLN A 374 16.39 -18.54 -1.28
N THR A 375 17.15 -17.48 -1.50
CA THR A 375 17.46 -16.97 -2.84
C THR A 375 18.49 -17.80 -3.61
N GLN A 376 19.14 -18.77 -2.94
CA GLN A 376 20.16 -19.65 -3.51
C GLN A 376 19.90 -21.10 -3.07
N PRO A 377 20.29 -22.09 -3.89
CA PRO A 377 20.27 -23.51 -3.51
C PRO A 377 21.16 -23.79 -2.30
N THR A 378 20.79 -24.78 -1.50
CA THR A 378 21.44 -25.12 -0.23
C THR A 378 22.88 -25.67 -0.39
N ASN A 379 23.20 -26.29 -1.53
CA ASN A 379 24.53 -26.81 -1.84
C ASN A 379 24.74 -26.96 -3.37
N GLY A 380 25.95 -27.29 -3.78
CA GLY A 380 26.32 -27.40 -5.20
C GLY A 380 25.54 -28.48 -5.98
N TYR A 381 25.18 -29.58 -5.32
CA TYR A 381 24.39 -30.65 -5.97
C TYR A 381 22.95 -30.20 -6.22
N MET A 382 22.34 -29.57 -5.22
CA MET A 382 21.00 -29.00 -5.38
C MET A 382 20.96 -27.88 -6.43
N ARG A 383 22.07 -27.14 -6.58
CA ARG A 383 22.21 -26.15 -7.63
C ARG A 383 22.14 -26.79 -9.02
N GLN A 384 22.90 -27.88 -9.25
CA GLN A 384 22.89 -28.60 -10.53
C GLN A 384 21.47 -29.17 -10.86
N LEU A 385 20.80 -29.73 -9.87
CA LEU A 385 19.41 -30.20 -10.03
C LEU A 385 18.45 -29.04 -10.34
N SER A 386 18.60 -27.92 -9.65
CA SER A 386 17.81 -26.73 -9.90
C SER A 386 18.01 -26.18 -11.31
N GLU A 387 19.25 -26.09 -11.80
CA GLU A 387 19.58 -25.64 -13.16
C GLU A 387 18.94 -26.53 -14.23
N ARG A 388 18.91 -27.85 -14.00
CA ARG A 388 18.20 -28.78 -14.88
C ARG A 388 16.70 -28.53 -14.90
N VAL A 389 16.06 -28.37 -13.74
CA VAL A 389 14.63 -28.08 -13.65
C VAL A 389 14.30 -26.73 -14.29
N ILE A 390 15.11 -25.70 -14.07
CA ILE A 390 14.95 -24.36 -14.63
C ILE A 390 15.01 -24.39 -16.16
N SER A 391 15.89 -25.20 -16.76
CA SER A 391 15.99 -25.30 -18.21
C SER A 391 14.69 -25.67 -18.91
N TYR A 392 13.84 -26.47 -18.26
CA TYR A 392 12.50 -26.83 -18.80
C TYR A 392 11.50 -25.67 -18.75
N THR A 393 11.63 -24.78 -17.78
CA THR A 393 10.71 -23.65 -17.61
C THR A 393 10.97 -22.52 -18.58
N GLN A 394 12.14 -22.53 -19.21
CA GLN A 394 12.57 -21.50 -20.15
C GLN A 394 12.40 -20.06 -19.59
N GLY A 395 12.55 -19.87 -18.28
CA GLY A 395 12.43 -18.56 -17.64
C GLY A 395 10.99 -18.04 -17.49
N VAL A 396 9.97 -18.91 -17.58
CA VAL A 396 8.57 -18.53 -17.34
C VAL A 396 8.29 -18.51 -15.83
N PRO A 397 7.97 -17.34 -15.23
CA PRO A 397 7.84 -17.19 -13.77
C PRO A 397 6.84 -18.15 -13.13
N LEU A 398 5.67 -18.33 -13.73
CA LEU A 398 4.64 -19.23 -13.19
C LEU A 398 5.12 -20.68 -13.15
N ALA A 399 5.82 -21.13 -14.18
CA ALA A 399 6.35 -22.49 -14.22
C ALA A 399 7.45 -22.68 -13.14
N LEU A 400 8.33 -21.73 -12.97
CA LEU A 400 9.36 -21.73 -11.92
C LEU A 400 8.73 -21.79 -10.52
N LYS A 401 7.69 -20.97 -10.27
CA LYS A 401 6.96 -20.97 -9.01
C LYS A 401 6.29 -22.31 -8.72
N VAL A 402 5.54 -22.85 -9.70
CA VAL A 402 4.82 -24.12 -9.54
C VAL A 402 5.79 -25.27 -9.27
N LEU A 403 6.88 -25.37 -10.06
CA LEU A 403 7.88 -26.43 -9.87
C LEU A 403 8.63 -26.25 -8.56
N GLY A 404 9.03 -25.04 -8.21
CA GLY A 404 9.68 -24.76 -6.93
C GLY A 404 8.80 -25.16 -5.72
N CYS A 405 7.54 -24.77 -5.74
CA CYS A 405 6.59 -25.18 -4.70
C CYS A 405 6.38 -26.69 -4.63
N SER A 406 6.34 -27.37 -5.78
CA SER A 406 6.13 -28.83 -5.83
C SER A 406 7.32 -29.62 -5.29
N LEU A 407 8.52 -29.05 -5.35
CA LEU A 407 9.76 -29.65 -4.87
C LEU A 407 10.16 -29.23 -3.45
N TYR A 408 9.43 -28.28 -2.87
CA TYR A 408 9.66 -27.85 -1.47
C TYR A 408 9.51 -29.01 -0.51
N GLY A 409 10.52 -29.23 0.36
CA GLY A 409 10.51 -30.29 1.36
C GLY A 409 10.67 -31.71 0.82
N LYS A 410 10.91 -31.87 -0.50
CA LYS A 410 11.09 -33.18 -1.13
C LYS A 410 12.54 -33.67 -1.00
N GLY A 411 12.70 -35.01 -0.91
CA GLY A 411 14.01 -35.65 -0.87
C GLY A 411 14.73 -35.64 -2.23
N VAL A 412 16.06 -35.83 -2.22
CA VAL A 412 16.93 -35.83 -3.42
C VAL A 412 16.41 -36.76 -4.52
N LYS A 413 15.94 -37.96 -4.19
CA LYS A 413 15.42 -38.93 -5.17
C LYS A 413 14.20 -38.40 -5.94
N GLU A 414 13.36 -37.59 -5.32
CA GLU A 414 12.20 -36.96 -5.97
C GLU A 414 12.64 -35.82 -6.90
N TRP A 415 13.66 -35.05 -6.49
CA TRP A 415 14.30 -34.04 -7.33
C TRP A 415 14.92 -34.66 -8.60
N GLU A 416 15.65 -35.79 -8.46
CA GLU A 416 16.23 -36.49 -9.58
C GLU A 416 15.18 -36.98 -10.58
N ARG A 417 14.07 -37.58 -10.08
CA ARG A 417 12.94 -38.00 -10.93
C ARG A 417 12.32 -36.85 -11.72
N HIS A 418 12.23 -35.68 -11.11
CA HIS A 418 11.69 -34.48 -11.78
C HIS A 418 12.70 -33.90 -12.79
N SER A 419 13.99 -34.03 -12.52
CA SER A 419 15.04 -33.59 -13.43
C SER A 419 15.27 -34.52 -14.62
N GLU A 420 14.82 -35.78 -14.53
CA GLU A 420 14.96 -36.81 -15.58
C GLU A 420 13.71 -36.95 -16.46
N LYS A 421 12.55 -36.56 -15.96
CA LYS A 421 11.33 -36.60 -16.77
C LYS A 421 11.42 -35.49 -17.84
N LYS A 422 11.63 -35.94 -19.10
CA LYS A 422 11.28 -35.10 -20.26
C LYS A 422 9.78 -34.85 -20.22
N LEU A 423 9.37 -33.65 -19.88
CA LEU A 423 8.01 -33.15 -20.06
C LEU A 423 7.71 -32.97 -21.55
#